data_786a0dab48eed3cfc3421e524381e166
#
_entry.id   786a0dab48eed3cfc3421e524381e166
#
_cell.length_a   1.000
_cell.length_b   1.000
_cell.length_c   1.000
_cell.angle_alpha   90.00
_cell.angle_beta   90.00
_cell.angle_gamma   90.00
#
_symmetry.space_group_name_H-M   'P 1'
#
loop_
_entity.id
_entity.type
_entity.pdbx_description
1 polymer ?
#
loop_
_entity_poly.entity_id
_entity_poly.type
_entity_poly.pdbx_seq_one_letter_code
_entity_poly.pdbx_strand_id
1 'polypeptide(L)'
;MHKINGIYSAALTPINDDLSINKNLYLEHCQYLMKQGHNGLAIFGTTGEANSFSIKEKCDAIDFLLSNNIDSNLLIPGTGSSSVEDAIKLTKFAEKSQSRAVLL
;
A
#
# COMPACT_ATOMS: atom_id res chain seq x y z
N MET A 1 11.29 8.82 -17.50
CA MET A 1 10.07 8.50 -16.76
C MET A 1 9.46 7.23 -17.32
N HIS A 2 9.16 6.28 -16.48
CA HIS A 2 8.52 5.04 -16.89
C HIS A 2 7.01 5.21 -16.89
N LYS A 3 6.37 4.74 -17.95
CA LYS A 3 4.91 4.70 -17.98
C LYS A 3 4.41 3.61 -17.04
N ILE A 4 3.28 3.88 -16.40
CA ILE A 4 2.57 2.87 -15.64
C ILE A 4 1.73 2.08 -16.64
N ASN A 5 2.03 0.80 -16.75
CA ASN A 5 1.34 -0.11 -17.67
C ASN A 5 0.81 -1.32 -16.93
N GLY A 6 -0.26 -1.89 -17.47
CA GLY A 6 -0.77 -3.18 -17.02
C GLY A 6 -1.85 -3.06 -15.96
N ILE A 7 -2.05 -4.13 -15.23
CA ILE A 7 -3.13 -4.28 -14.26
C ILE A 7 -2.58 -4.11 -12.85
N TYR A 8 -3.17 -3.18 -12.09
CA TYR A 8 -2.85 -2.95 -10.69
C TYR A 8 -4.07 -3.28 -9.85
N SER A 9 -3.91 -4.20 -8.91
CA SER A 9 -5.02 -4.63 -8.05
C SER A 9 -5.17 -3.69 -6.86
N ALA A 10 -6.42 -3.33 -6.56
CA ALA A 10 -6.75 -2.67 -5.31
C ALA A 10 -6.77 -3.72 -4.19
N ALA A 11 -5.72 -3.75 -3.39
CA ALA A 11 -5.57 -4.76 -2.35
C ALA A 11 -6.42 -4.46 -1.13
N LEU A 12 -7.07 -5.50 -0.59
CA LEU A 12 -7.75 -5.44 0.71
C LEU A 12 -6.71 -5.42 1.83
N THR A 13 -7.07 -4.82 2.96
CA THR A 13 -6.20 -4.78 4.13
C THR A 13 -6.75 -5.70 5.22
N PRO A 14 -6.16 -6.89 5.43
CA PRO A 14 -6.63 -7.79 6.49
C PRO A 14 -6.31 -7.24 7.87
N ILE A 15 -7.24 -7.43 8.80
CA ILE A 15 -7.10 -6.94 10.17
C ILE A 15 -7.21 -8.08 11.18
N ASN A 16 -6.60 -7.87 12.34
CA ASN A 16 -6.75 -8.72 13.50
C ASN A 16 -8.03 -8.38 14.27
N ASP A 17 -8.37 -9.20 15.26
CA ASP A 17 -9.55 -8.95 16.09
C ASP A 17 -9.48 -7.63 16.86
N ASP A 18 -8.28 -7.14 17.16
CA ASP A 18 -8.07 -5.85 17.81
C ASP A 18 -8.04 -4.67 16.83
N LEU A 19 -8.40 -4.90 15.59
CA LEU A 19 -8.47 -3.92 14.49
C LEU A 19 -7.11 -3.45 13.97
N SER A 20 -6.00 -4.01 14.45
CA SER A 20 -4.68 -3.74 13.86
C SER A 20 -4.52 -4.48 12.54
N ILE A 21 -3.60 -4.01 11.69
CA ILE A 21 -3.31 -4.66 10.41
C ILE A 21 -2.63 -6.00 10.67
N ASN A 22 -3.16 -7.07 10.09
CA ASN A 22 -2.49 -8.37 10.11
C ASN A 22 -1.44 -8.40 9.00
N LYS A 23 -0.20 -8.07 9.37
CA LYS A 23 0.88 -7.92 8.40
C LYS A 23 1.21 -9.19 7.64
N ASN A 24 1.16 -10.34 8.32
CA ASN A 24 1.45 -11.62 7.67
C ASN A 24 0.41 -11.98 6.63
N LEU A 25 -0.88 -11.84 6.96
CA LEU A 25 -1.96 -12.06 5.99
C LEU A 25 -1.91 -11.04 4.87
N TYR A 26 -1.53 -9.82 5.17
CA TYR A 26 -1.40 -8.79 4.16
C TYR A 26 -0.31 -9.16 3.14
N LEU A 27 0.83 -9.61 3.63
CA LEU A 27 1.90 -10.08 2.76
C LEU A 27 1.45 -11.24 1.89
N GLU A 28 0.78 -12.24 2.47
CA GLU A 28 0.25 -13.38 1.72
C GLU A 28 -0.73 -12.94 0.64
N HIS A 29 -1.62 -12.00 0.96
CA HIS A 29 -2.59 -11.48 0.01
C HIS A 29 -1.91 -10.76 -1.14
N CYS A 30 -0.93 -9.91 -0.84
CA CYS A 30 -0.16 -9.21 -1.88
C CYS A 30 0.59 -10.20 -2.78
N GLN A 31 1.22 -11.21 -2.19
CA GLN A 31 1.92 -12.24 -2.95
C GLN A 31 0.96 -13.02 -3.85
N TYR A 32 -0.22 -13.34 -3.33
CA TYR A 32 -1.26 -14.01 -4.11
C TYR A 32 -1.67 -13.18 -5.33
N LEU A 33 -1.95 -11.90 -5.14
CA LEU A 33 -2.34 -11.01 -6.23
C LEU A 33 -1.24 -10.92 -7.29
N MET A 34 0.01 -10.86 -6.88
CA MET A 34 1.12 -10.80 -7.83
C MET A 34 1.24 -12.09 -8.64
N LYS A 35 0.96 -13.25 -8.03
CA LYS A 35 0.96 -14.53 -8.74
C LYS A 35 -0.15 -14.65 -9.79
N GLN A 36 -1.22 -13.86 -9.64
CA GLN A 36 -2.34 -13.87 -10.58
C GLN A 36 -2.04 -13.06 -11.86
N GLY A 37 -0.80 -12.62 -12.03
CA GLY A 37 -0.41 -11.90 -13.24
C GLY A 37 -0.66 -10.40 -13.19
N HIS A 38 -0.89 -9.84 -12.02
CA HIS A 38 -1.06 -8.40 -11.86
C HIS A 38 0.31 -7.71 -11.94
N ASN A 39 0.33 -6.51 -12.51
CA ASN A 39 1.57 -5.76 -12.71
C ASN A 39 2.02 -4.99 -11.46
N GLY A 40 1.14 -4.86 -10.49
CA GLY A 40 1.43 -4.21 -9.24
C GLY A 40 0.20 -4.11 -8.35
N LEU A 41 0.34 -3.38 -7.24
CA LEU A 41 -0.65 -3.32 -6.19
C LEU A 41 -0.97 -1.87 -5.83
N ALA A 42 -2.25 -1.52 -5.86
CA ALA A 42 -2.74 -0.27 -5.31
C ALA A 42 -3.18 -0.55 -3.87
N ILE A 43 -2.39 -0.09 -2.90
CA ILE A 43 -2.62 -0.36 -1.48
C ILE A 43 -3.13 0.89 -0.77
N PHE A 44 -3.91 0.71 0.28
CA PHE A 44 -4.47 1.80 1.09
C PHE A 44 -5.27 2.84 0.29
N GLY A 45 -5.95 2.40 -0.76
CA GLY A 45 -7.01 3.16 -1.39
C GLY A 45 -8.34 2.91 -0.65
N THR A 46 -9.45 3.24 -1.28
CA THR A 46 -10.78 3.05 -0.69
C THR A 46 -11.05 1.56 -0.39
N THR A 47 -10.70 0.67 -1.32
CA THR A 47 -10.86 -0.78 -1.14
C THR A 47 -10.02 -1.30 0.02
N GLY A 48 -8.83 -0.73 0.25
CA GLY A 48 -7.96 -1.08 1.36
C GLY A 48 -8.33 -0.41 2.67
N GLU A 49 -9.47 0.27 2.72
CA GLU A 49 -10.02 0.92 3.92
C GLU A 49 -9.04 1.92 4.54
N ALA A 50 -8.46 2.76 3.68
CA ALA A 50 -7.42 3.71 4.07
C ALA A 50 -7.79 4.59 5.25
N ASN A 51 -9.08 4.98 5.35
CA ASN A 51 -9.55 5.86 6.42
C ASN A 51 -9.61 5.19 7.79
N SER A 52 -9.48 3.87 7.83
CA SER A 52 -9.54 3.11 9.08
C SER A 52 -8.20 2.99 9.80
N PHE A 53 -7.11 3.46 9.16
CA PHE A 53 -5.77 3.26 9.70
C PHE A 53 -5.03 4.59 9.86
N SER A 54 -4.17 4.66 10.89
CA SER A 54 -3.29 5.80 11.07
C SER A 54 -2.15 5.80 10.06
N ILE A 55 -1.49 6.94 9.92
CA ILE A 55 -0.28 7.05 9.08
C ILE A 55 0.78 6.05 9.52
N LYS A 56 1.00 5.95 10.84
CA LYS A 56 2.00 5.05 11.38
C LYS A 56 1.70 3.59 11.00
N GLU A 57 0.44 3.18 11.13
CA GLU A 57 0.02 1.82 10.77
C GLU A 57 0.26 1.54 9.29
N LYS A 58 -0.08 2.50 8.42
CA LYS A 58 0.13 2.35 6.98
C LYS A 58 1.62 2.27 6.64
N CYS A 59 2.42 3.15 7.19
CA CYS A 59 3.87 3.15 6.94
C CYS A 59 4.53 1.88 7.45
N ASP A 60 4.15 1.41 8.64
CA ASP A 60 4.68 0.18 9.21
C ASP A 60 4.32 -1.03 8.34
N ALA A 61 3.11 -1.07 7.81
CA ALA A 61 2.68 -2.15 6.92
C ALA A 61 3.45 -2.14 5.59
N ILE A 62 3.65 -0.97 5.02
CA ILE A 62 4.44 -0.84 3.79
C ILE A 62 5.88 -1.28 4.02
N ASP A 63 6.50 -0.84 5.12
CA ASP A 63 7.85 -1.25 5.48
C ASP A 63 7.96 -2.77 5.64
N PHE A 64 6.93 -3.38 6.24
CA PHE A 64 6.89 -4.83 6.38
C PHE A 64 6.86 -5.53 5.02
N LEU A 65 6.03 -5.06 4.09
CA LEU A 65 5.97 -5.63 2.74
C LEU A 65 7.33 -5.50 2.03
N LEU A 66 7.95 -4.34 2.11
CA LEU A 66 9.25 -4.11 1.47
C LEU A 66 10.35 -4.97 2.08
N SER A 67 10.32 -5.17 3.40
CA SER A 67 11.29 -6.02 4.10
C SER A 67 11.12 -7.50 3.74
N ASN A 68 9.97 -7.88 3.22
CA ASN A 68 9.68 -9.26 2.82
C ASN A 68 9.65 -9.42 1.30
N ASN A 69 10.46 -8.64 0.61
CA ASN A 69 10.75 -8.77 -0.82
C ASN A 69 9.61 -8.37 -1.77
N ILE A 70 8.65 -7.60 -1.31
CA ILE A 70 7.74 -6.92 -2.23
C ILE A 70 8.49 -5.72 -2.79
N ASP A 71 8.62 -5.66 -4.10
CA ASP A 71 9.33 -4.57 -4.76
C ASP A 71 8.52 -3.27 -4.67
N SER A 72 9.15 -2.21 -4.15
CA SER A 72 8.49 -0.90 -4.03
C SER A 72 7.99 -0.38 -5.37
N ASN A 73 8.65 -0.75 -6.44
CA ASN A 73 8.27 -0.35 -7.80
C ASN A 73 6.95 -0.99 -8.25
N LEU A 74 6.43 -1.96 -7.51
CA LEU A 74 5.13 -2.57 -7.76
C LEU A 74 4.00 -1.89 -6.99
N LEU A 75 4.32 -0.96 -6.09
CA LEU A 75 3.33 -0.37 -5.19
C LEU A 75 2.87 1.01 -5.65
N ILE A 76 1.56 1.23 -5.56
CA ILE A 76 0.94 2.54 -5.69
C ILE A 76 0.12 2.78 -4.43
N PRO A 77 0.74 3.32 -3.36
CA PRO A 77 0.01 3.53 -2.12
C PRO A 77 -0.96 4.70 -2.21
N GLY A 78 -2.10 4.56 -1.57
CA GLY A 78 -3.04 5.65 -1.39
C GLY A 78 -2.50 6.66 -0.38
N THR A 79 -2.51 7.93 -0.75
CA THR A 79 -2.03 9.01 0.09
C THR A 79 -3.13 10.02 0.42
N GLY A 80 -4.36 9.78 -0.08
CA GLY A 80 -5.49 10.61 0.23
C GLY A 80 -5.84 10.56 1.72
N SER A 81 -6.18 11.69 2.28
CA SER A 81 -6.56 11.82 3.68
C SER A 81 -7.46 13.03 3.85
N SER A 82 -8.28 13.02 4.90
CA SER A 82 -9.07 14.20 5.26
C SER A 82 -8.18 15.34 5.78
N SER A 83 -6.93 15.05 6.12
CA SER A 83 -5.94 16.03 6.55
C SER A 83 -4.89 16.22 5.46
N VAL A 84 -4.70 17.46 5.02
CA VAL A 84 -3.65 17.79 4.04
C VAL A 84 -2.27 17.44 4.59
N GLU A 85 -2.04 17.68 5.88
CA GLU A 85 -0.78 17.35 6.52
C GLU A 85 -0.47 15.86 6.45
N ASP A 86 -1.47 15.02 6.69
CA ASP A 86 -1.32 13.57 6.63
C ASP A 86 -1.07 13.10 5.19
N ALA A 87 -1.77 13.69 4.21
CA ALA A 87 -1.56 13.36 2.82
C ALA A 87 -0.12 13.70 2.39
N ILE A 88 0.42 14.81 2.85
CA ILE A 88 1.80 15.21 2.58
C ILE A 88 2.77 14.20 3.19
N LYS A 89 2.55 13.76 4.43
CA LYS A 89 3.40 12.77 5.10
C LYS A 89 3.43 11.45 4.35
N LEU A 90 2.25 10.97 3.94
CA LEU A 90 2.14 9.71 3.20
C LEU A 90 2.82 9.82 1.82
N THR A 91 2.66 10.94 1.14
CA THR A 91 3.28 11.16 -0.15
C THR A 91 4.81 11.18 -0.03
N LYS A 92 5.34 11.84 0.99
CA LYS A 92 6.78 11.86 1.25
C LYS A 92 7.31 10.46 1.58
N PHE A 93 6.55 9.69 2.34
CA PHE A 93 6.92 8.32 2.66
C PHE A 93 6.98 7.46 1.39
N ALA A 94 5.98 7.58 0.52
CA ALA A 94 5.93 6.84 -0.74
C ALA A 94 7.12 7.20 -1.64
N GLU A 95 7.46 8.48 -1.71
CA GLU A 95 8.61 8.95 -2.49
C GLU A 95 9.92 8.37 -1.92
N LYS A 96 10.09 8.44 -0.61
CA LYS A 96 11.27 7.90 0.07
C LYS A 96 11.39 6.39 -0.11
N SER A 97 10.28 5.68 -0.15
CA SER A 97 10.22 4.23 -0.35
C SER A 97 10.37 3.84 -1.81
N GLN A 98 10.46 4.80 -2.73
CA GLN A 98 10.57 4.58 -4.16
C GLN A 98 9.38 3.85 -4.76
N SER A 99 8.19 4.13 -4.26
CA SER A 99 6.95 3.59 -4.80
C SER A 99 6.74 4.04 -6.24
N ARG A 100 6.01 3.24 -7.03
CA ARG A 100 5.80 3.49 -8.45
C ARG A 100 5.05 4.80 -8.70
N ALA A 101 4.05 5.07 -7.88
CA ALA A 101 3.20 6.26 -7.94
C ALA A 101 2.41 6.34 -6.65
N VAL A 102 1.52 7.30 -6.55
CA VAL A 102 0.59 7.41 -5.43
C VAL A 102 -0.83 7.63 -5.93
N LEU A 103 -1.82 7.24 -5.12
CA LEU A 103 -3.24 7.52 -5.35
C LEU A 103 -3.68 8.64 -4.41
N LEU A 104 -4.34 9.63 -4.95
CA LEU A 104 -4.92 10.70 -4.14
C LEU A 104 -6.40 10.46 -3.86
#